data_605999b258bfa886919ca6e91e2a618f
#
_entry.id   605999b258bfa886919ca6e91e2a618f
#
_cell.length_a   1.000
_cell.length_b   1.000
_cell.length_c   1.000
_cell.angle_alpha   90.00
_cell.angle_beta   90.00
_cell.angle_gamma   90.00
#
_symmetry.space_group_name_H-M   'P 1'
#
loop_
_entity.id
_entity.type
_entity.pdbx_description
1 polymer ?
#
loop_
_entity_poly.entity_id
_entity_poly.type
_entity_poly.pdbx_seq_one_letter_code
_entity_poly.pdbx_strand_id
1 'polypeptide(L)'
;MIDSEDRALFMGLGQVKELTQCTVGRIIQFAPFNSLDDFLSRVDPRIQEAEHLAKIGALDGFGKIPTLLRRLQTGGWRRGQMSLFEWTDASGEDWTLQQKVEAQLEILGASLDAHPLELVSVKTIASGAISTLEAAERIGRRVTVAGVRQTSHRSRTAKGDAMLFLTVEDLQGTLDAILFPEVYRAAKRLLDSTTPVLITGIMEMDAERGEPYIKVEMVIPLR
;
A
#
# COMPACT_ATOMS: atom_id res chain seq x y z
N MET A 1 14.89 -7.80 -7.27
CA MET A 1 15.55 -8.73 -8.23
C MET A 1 14.55 -9.02 -9.32
N ILE A 2 14.91 -8.87 -10.57
CA ILE A 2 14.03 -9.15 -11.73
C ILE A 2 14.37 -10.58 -12.19
N ASP A 3 13.39 -11.46 -12.21
CA ASP A 3 13.53 -12.74 -12.87
C ASP A 3 13.35 -12.55 -14.37
N SER A 4 14.38 -12.89 -15.16
CA SER A 4 14.41 -12.68 -16.60
C SER A 4 13.53 -13.66 -17.37
N GLU A 5 13.14 -14.79 -16.78
CA GLU A 5 12.33 -15.81 -17.45
C GLU A 5 10.82 -15.48 -17.32
N ASP A 6 10.37 -15.01 -16.15
CA ASP A 6 8.93 -14.74 -15.91
C ASP A 6 8.57 -13.23 -15.91
N ARG A 7 9.55 -12.34 -16.10
CA ARG A 7 9.37 -10.88 -15.99
C ARG A 7 8.73 -10.46 -14.65
N ALA A 8 9.00 -11.19 -13.59
CA ALA A 8 8.48 -10.92 -12.26
C ALA A 8 9.42 -10.00 -11.47
N LEU A 9 8.85 -9.04 -10.75
CA LEU A 9 9.57 -8.18 -9.81
C LEU A 9 9.28 -8.67 -8.39
N PHE A 10 10.32 -9.12 -7.70
CA PHE A 10 10.20 -9.59 -6.32
C PHE A 10 10.55 -8.48 -5.33
N MET A 11 9.66 -8.24 -4.37
CA MET A 11 9.94 -7.34 -3.25
C MET A 11 10.80 -8.07 -2.20
N GLY A 12 11.88 -7.41 -1.76
CA GLY A 12 12.76 -7.98 -0.75
C GLY A 12 12.14 -7.99 0.64
N LEU A 13 12.40 -9.02 1.44
CA LEU A 13 11.92 -9.14 2.83
C LEU A 13 12.31 -7.96 3.73
N GLY A 14 13.36 -7.22 3.39
CA GLY A 14 13.76 -6.02 4.14
C GLY A 14 12.78 -4.86 4.07
N GLN A 15 11.78 -4.91 3.18
CA GLN A 15 10.71 -3.92 3.08
C GLN A 15 9.54 -4.22 4.04
N VAL A 16 9.48 -5.42 4.61
CA VAL A 16 8.41 -5.81 5.53
C VAL A 16 8.59 -5.07 6.87
N LYS A 17 7.61 -4.26 7.21
CA LYS A 17 7.62 -3.47 8.44
C LYS A 17 7.79 -4.36 9.67
N GLU A 18 8.68 -3.93 10.57
CA GLU A 18 8.98 -4.62 11.83
C GLU A 18 9.56 -6.04 11.68
N LEU A 19 9.94 -6.47 10.48
CA LEU A 19 10.69 -7.70 10.28
C LEU A 19 12.17 -7.48 10.59
N THR A 20 12.69 -8.19 11.60
CA THR A 20 14.07 -8.02 12.03
C THR A 20 15.06 -8.67 11.08
N GLN A 21 16.27 -8.11 10.98
CA GLN A 21 17.36 -8.70 10.19
C GLN A 21 17.73 -10.12 10.64
N CYS A 22 17.55 -10.42 11.93
CA CYS A 22 17.77 -11.75 12.48
C CYS A 22 16.76 -12.75 11.89
N THR A 23 15.48 -12.38 11.82
CA THR A 23 14.43 -13.21 11.24
C THR A 23 14.63 -13.37 9.72
N VAL A 24 14.97 -12.29 9.00
CA VAL A 24 15.32 -12.36 7.58
C VAL A 24 16.50 -13.33 7.34
N GLY A 25 17.56 -13.21 8.14
CA GLY A 25 18.72 -14.11 8.03
C GLY A 25 18.35 -15.58 8.22
N ARG A 26 17.49 -15.88 9.21
CA ARG A 26 17.01 -17.27 9.43
C ARG A 26 16.12 -17.77 8.29
N ILE A 27 15.24 -16.92 7.74
CA ILE A 27 14.43 -17.28 6.58
C ILE A 27 15.33 -17.69 5.41
N ILE A 28 16.34 -16.88 5.09
CA ILE A 28 17.28 -17.17 4.00
C ILE A 28 18.11 -18.44 4.28
N GLN A 29 18.56 -18.60 5.51
CA GLN A 29 19.41 -19.74 5.90
C GLN A 29 18.67 -21.06 5.86
N PHE A 30 17.38 -21.07 6.24
CA PHE A 30 16.62 -22.30 6.45
C PHE A 30 15.62 -22.64 5.33
N ALA A 31 15.46 -21.76 4.34
CA ALA A 31 14.63 -22.06 3.16
C ALA A 31 15.18 -23.29 2.40
N PRO A 32 14.32 -24.09 1.72
CA PRO A 32 12.86 -23.96 1.64
C PRO A 32 12.12 -24.52 2.88
N PHE A 33 10.84 -24.15 3.03
CA PHE A 33 9.97 -24.62 4.11
C PHE A 33 8.83 -25.46 3.52
N ASN A 34 8.48 -26.56 4.22
CA ASN A 34 7.47 -27.51 3.76
C ASN A 34 6.07 -27.24 4.35
N SER A 35 5.99 -26.50 5.45
CA SER A 35 4.74 -26.17 6.13
C SER A 35 4.91 -24.92 7.01
N LEU A 36 3.79 -24.37 7.50
CA LEU A 36 3.82 -23.31 8.49
C LEU A 36 4.56 -23.71 9.77
N ASP A 37 4.37 -24.95 10.25
CA ASP A 37 5.02 -25.44 11.46
C ASP A 37 6.54 -25.60 11.26
N ASP A 38 6.96 -26.08 10.08
CA ASP A 38 8.37 -26.14 9.69
C ASP A 38 8.98 -24.74 9.67
N PHE A 39 8.31 -23.77 9.05
CA PHE A 39 8.73 -22.38 9.07
C PHE A 39 8.85 -21.82 10.49
N LEU A 40 7.81 -21.94 11.30
CA LEU A 40 7.77 -21.38 12.66
C LEU A 40 8.83 -22.01 13.57
N SER A 41 9.03 -23.34 13.47
CA SER A 41 10.00 -24.06 14.34
C SER A 41 11.45 -23.74 13.99
N ARG A 42 11.77 -23.52 12.71
CA ARG A 42 13.14 -23.26 12.24
C ARG A 42 13.53 -21.80 12.27
N VAL A 43 12.58 -20.92 11.90
CA VAL A 43 12.80 -19.47 11.87
C VAL A 43 12.58 -18.86 13.25
N ASP A 44 11.64 -19.37 14.05
CA ASP A 44 11.27 -18.85 15.38
C ASP A 44 11.04 -17.32 15.36
N PRO A 45 10.13 -16.82 14.48
CA PRO A 45 9.83 -15.40 14.36
C PRO A 45 9.01 -14.93 15.56
N ARG A 46 9.01 -13.63 15.84
CA ARG A 46 8.01 -13.05 16.73
C ARG A 46 6.62 -13.19 16.09
N ILE A 47 5.58 -13.28 16.92
CA ILE A 47 4.18 -13.42 16.43
C ILE A 47 3.86 -12.33 15.41
N GLN A 48 4.20 -11.09 15.69
CA GLN A 48 3.95 -9.95 14.82
C GLN A 48 4.69 -10.05 13.47
N GLU A 49 5.94 -10.54 13.47
CA GLU A 49 6.69 -10.78 12.24
C GLU A 49 6.01 -11.84 11.36
N ALA A 50 5.55 -12.94 11.98
CA ALA A 50 4.82 -14.00 11.28
C ALA A 50 3.45 -13.54 10.79
N GLU A 51 2.72 -12.73 11.58
CA GLU A 51 1.46 -12.12 11.15
C GLU A 51 1.65 -11.18 9.96
N HIS A 52 2.69 -10.34 9.95
CA HIS A 52 2.98 -9.46 8.83
C HIS A 52 3.30 -10.27 7.57
N LEU A 53 4.13 -11.31 7.68
CA LEU A 53 4.44 -12.21 6.55
C LEU A 53 3.19 -12.89 6.01
N ALA A 54 2.28 -13.35 6.88
CA ALA A 54 1.02 -13.96 6.46
C ALA A 54 0.11 -12.95 5.74
N LYS A 55 -0.06 -11.74 6.30
CA LYS A 55 -0.93 -10.68 5.76
C LYS A 55 -0.51 -10.17 4.39
N ILE A 56 0.79 -10.17 4.08
CA ILE A 56 1.31 -9.73 2.77
C ILE A 56 1.39 -10.84 1.73
N GLY A 57 0.94 -12.08 2.06
CA GLY A 57 0.97 -13.21 1.15
C GLY A 57 2.28 -13.98 1.11
N ALA A 58 3.28 -13.63 1.93
CA ALA A 58 4.57 -14.34 1.93
C ALA A 58 4.47 -15.80 2.42
N LEU A 59 3.37 -16.19 3.04
CA LEU A 59 3.08 -17.54 3.54
C LEU A 59 1.89 -18.22 2.83
N ASP A 60 1.44 -17.70 1.69
CA ASP A 60 0.25 -18.20 0.96
C ASP A 60 0.35 -19.69 0.60
N GLY A 61 1.56 -20.21 0.39
CA GLY A 61 1.79 -21.64 0.15
C GLY A 61 1.42 -22.55 1.33
N PHE A 62 1.17 -22.00 2.53
CA PHE A 62 0.85 -22.77 3.73
C PHE A 62 -0.62 -22.67 4.15
N GLY A 63 -1.45 -21.91 3.43
CA GLY A 63 -2.89 -21.80 3.68
C GLY A 63 -3.43 -20.39 3.52
N LYS A 64 -4.73 -20.24 3.72
CA LYS A 64 -5.44 -18.96 3.63
C LYS A 64 -5.07 -18.03 4.78
N ILE A 65 -5.01 -16.73 4.54
CA ILE A 65 -4.60 -15.73 5.53
C ILE A 65 -5.37 -15.83 6.86
N PRO A 66 -6.72 -15.93 6.89
CA PRO A 66 -7.45 -16.07 8.15
C PRO A 66 -7.07 -17.33 8.94
N THR A 67 -6.80 -18.43 8.26
CA THR A 67 -6.37 -19.69 8.89
C THR A 67 -4.98 -19.54 9.47
N LEU A 68 -4.05 -18.95 8.72
CA LEU A 68 -2.68 -18.69 9.19
C LEU A 68 -2.68 -17.79 10.43
N LEU A 69 -3.41 -16.67 10.41
CA LEU A 69 -3.51 -15.75 11.54
C LEU A 69 -4.09 -16.42 12.79
N ARG A 70 -5.14 -17.23 12.63
CA ARG A 70 -5.72 -18.00 13.76
C ARG A 70 -4.70 -18.96 14.36
N ARG A 71 -3.94 -19.67 13.53
CA ARG A 71 -2.89 -20.59 14.00
C ARG A 71 -1.79 -19.86 14.76
N LEU A 72 -1.36 -18.70 14.28
CA LEU A 72 -0.37 -17.86 14.95
C LEU A 72 -0.85 -17.37 16.31
N GLN A 73 -2.12 -16.98 16.44
CA GLN A 73 -2.71 -16.50 17.70
C GLN A 73 -2.90 -17.60 18.75
N THR A 74 -3.18 -18.83 18.33
CA THR A 74 -3.36 -19.96 19.26
C THR A 74 -2.06 -20.46 19.86
N GLY A 75 -0.91 -20.01 19.36
CA GLY A 75 0.41 -20.21 20.01
C GLY A 75 0.93 -21.65 20.08
N GLY A 76 0.35 -22.59 19.34
CA GLY A 76 0.67 -24.03 19.39
C GLY A 76 2.01 -24.44 18.73
N TRP A 77 2.89 -23.48 18.39
CA TRP A 77 4.12 -23.73 17.61
C TRP A 77 5.43 -23.59 18.41
N ARG A 78 5.39 -23.49 19.73
CA ARG A 78 6.61 -23.40 20.54
C ARG A 78 7.47 -24.65 20.38
N ARG A 79 8.78 -24.47 20.26
CA ARG A 79 9.80 -25.53 20.13
C ARG A 79 9.51 -26.70 21.07
N GLY A 80 9.27 -27.89 20.52
CA GLY A 80 8.99 -29.11 21.28
C GLY A 80 7.52 -29.42 21.55
N GLN A 81 6.58 -28.62 21.07
CA GLN A 81 5.15 -28.90 21.14
C GLN A 81 4.69 -29.51 19.80
N MET A 82 4.50 -30.83 19.77
CA MET A 82 3.80 -31.46 18.63
C MET A 82 2.34 -31.02 18.66
N SER A 83 1.85 -30.45 17.55
CA SER A 83 0.43 -30.20 17.37
C SER A 83 -0.31 -31.53 17.39
N LEU A 84 -1.09 -31.78 18.42
CA LEU A 84 -1.95 -32.98 18.54
C LEU A 84 -3.19 -32.92 17.64
N PHE A 85 -3.40 -31.82 16.95
CA PHE A 85 -4.54 -31.59 16.06
C PHE A 85 -4.05 -31.31 14.64
N GLU A 86 -4.41 -32.16 13.69
CA GLU A 86 -4.41 -31.80 12.28
C GLU A 86 -5.45 -30.69 12.10
N TRP A 87 -4.98 -29.49 11.85
CA TRP A 87 -5.84 -28.38 11.48
C TRP A 87 -6.36 -28.63 10.07
N THR A 88 -7.50 -29.29 9.97
CA THR A 88 -8.25 -29.30 8.71
C THR A 88 -8.57 -27.86 8.36
N ASP A 89 -8.25 -27.49 7.13
CA ASP A 89 -8.53 -26.17 6.56
C ASP A 89 -10.02 -25.86 6.81
N ALA A 90 -10.30 -25.07 7.84
CA ALA A 90 -11.65 -24.65 8.12
C ALA A 90 -12.12 -23.90 6.85
N SER A 91 -13.21 -24.34 6.28
CA SER A 91 -13.86 -23.87 5.04
C SER A 91 -14.25 -22.37 5.09
N GLY A 92 -13.36 -21.51 5.51
CA GLY A 92 -13.49 -20.06 5.51
C GLY A 92 -13.08 -19.48 4.16
N GLU A 93 -13.73 -18.39 3.78
CA GLU A 93 -13.26 -17.57 2.66
C GLU A 93 -11.91 -16.95 3.00
N ASP A 94 -11.05 -16.78 1.99
CA ASP A 94 -9.80 -16.02 2.14
C ASP A 94 -10.10 -14.52 2.19
N TRP A 95 -9.10 -13.72 2.53
CA TRP A 95 -9.21 -12.28 2.46
C TRP A 95 -9.62 -11.83 1.05
N THR A 96 -10.48 -10.83 0.99
CA THR A 96 -10.81 -10.16 -0.27
C THR A 96 -9.58 -9.43 -0.81
N LEU A 97 -9.56 -9.17 -2.11
CA LEU A 97 -8.50 -8.38 -2.74
C LEU A 97 -8.29 -7.03 -2.03
N GLN A 98 -9.38 -6.37 -1.63
CA GLN A 98 -9.32 -5.12 -0.88
C GLN A 98 -8.57 -5.28 0.44
N GLN A 99 -8.87 -6.31 1.23
CA GLN A 99 -8.19 -6.58 2.51
C GLN A 99 -6.69 -6.86 2.32
N LYS A 100 -6.34 -7.60 1.26
CA LYS A 100 -4.94 -7.89 0.90
C LYS A 100 -4.20 -6.60 0.55
N VAL A 101 -4.75 -5.79 -0.34
CA VAL A 101 -4.17 -4.50 -0.76
C VAL A 101 -4.01 -3.55 0.43
N GLU A 102 -5.01 -3.42 1.31
CA GLU A 102 -4.93 -2.58 2.50
C GLU A 102 -3.80 -3.01 3.43
N ALA A 103 -3.65 -4.32 3.67
CA ALA A 103 -2.58 -4.86 4.51
C ALA A 103 -1.19 -4.67 3.88
N GLN A 104 -1.07 -4.87 2.56
CA GLN A 104 0.18 -4.63 1.83
C GLN A 104 0.61 -3.17 1.90
N LEU A 105 -0.31 -2.24 1.70
CA LEU A 105 -0.04 -0.79 1.85
C LEU A 105 0.40 -0.43 3.28
N GLU A 106 -0.21 -1.02 4.29
CA GLU A 106 0.15 -0.77 5.69
C GLU A 106 1.54 -1.31 6.05
N ILE A 107 1.86 -2.53 5.58
CA ILE A 107 3.06 -3.28 5.99
C ILE A 107 4.25 -3.00 5.07
N LEU A 108 4.03 -2.90 3.76
CA LEU A 108 5.09 -2.71 2.75
C LEU A 108 5.21 -1.27 2.25
N GLY A 109 4.15 -0.46 2.45
CA GLY A 109 4.05 0.87 1.83
C GLY A 109 3.69 0.83 0.34
N ALA A 110 3.48 -0.35 -0.24
CA ALA A 110 3.08 -0.57 -1.63
C ALA A 110 2.16 -1.78 -1.71
N SER A 111 1.25 -1.81 -2.68
CA SER A 111 0.43 -2.97 -2.98
C SER A 111 1.08 -3.84 -4.06
N LEU A 112 0.95 -5.16 -3.92
CA LEU A 112 1.51 -6.15 -4.84
C LEU A 112 0.44 -6.77 -5.75
N ASP A 113 -0.76 -6.97 -5.21
CA ASP A 113 -1.83 -7.70 -5.90
C ASP A 113 -2.64 -6.83 -6.85
N ALA A 114 -2.88 -5.56 -6.50
CA ALA A 114 -3.59 -4.60 -7.35
C ALA A 114 -3.31 -3.16 -6.92
N HIS A 115 -3.38 -2.22 -7.86
CA HIS A 115 -3.34 -0.80 -7.50
C HIS A 115 -4.64 -0.40 -6.77
N PRO A 116 -4.58 0.45 -5.71
CA PRO A 116 -5.79 0.82 -4.96
C PRO A 116 -6.90 1.45 -5.79
N LEU A 117 -6.58 2.13 -6.90
CA LEU A 117 -7.57 2.68 -7.84
C LEU A 117 -8.33 1.60 -8.61
N GLU A 118 -7.77 0.43 -8.82
CA GLU A 118 -8.45 -0.68 -9.50
C GLU A 118 -9.66 -1.16 -8.67
N LEU A 119 -9.53 -1.13 -7.35
CA LEU A 119 -10.62 -1.51 -6.42
C LEU A 119 -11.83 -0.56 -6.48
N VAL A 120 -11.61 0.66 -6.95
CA VAL A 120 -12.64 1.72 -7.05
C VAL A 120 -12.84 2.22 -8.49
N SER A 121 -12.44 1.43 -9.48
CA SER A 121 -12.43 1.80 -10.90
C SER A 121 -13.79 2.31 -11.41
N VAL A 122 -14.89 1.66 -11.04
CA VAL A 122 -16.25 2.07 -11.41
C VAL A 122 -16.56 3.49 -10.91
N LYS A 123 -16.19 3.79 -9.67
CA LYS A 123 -16.42 5.14 -9.08
C LYS A 123 -15.50 6.18 -9.71
N THR A 124 -14.27 5.81 -10.06
CA THR A 124 -13.33 6.67 -10.78
C THR A 124 -13.91 7.09 -12.12
N ILE A 125 -14.39 6.13 -12.91
CA ILE A 125 -15.04 6.40 -14.20
C ILE A 125 -16.28 7.28 -14.02
N ALA A 126 -17.15 6.95 -13.07
CA ALA A 126 -18.39 7.69 -12.81
C ALA A 126 -18.14 9.14 -12.33
N SER A 127 -16.99 9.42 -11.75
CA SER A 127 -16.62 10.78 -11.28
C SER A 127 -16.22 11.73 -12.42
N GLY A 128 -15.98 11.22 -13.63
CA GLY A 128 -15.43 12.00 -14.74
C GLY A 128 -13.97 12.43 -14.54
N ALA A 129 -13.24 11.77 -13.63
CA ALA A 129 -11.82 12.03 -13.44
C ALA A 129 -11.04 11.64 -14.69
N ILE A 130 -10.06 12.46 -15.04
CA ILE A 130 -9.09 12.19 -16.10
C ILE A 130 -7.79 11.68 -15.50
N SER A 131 -6.92 11.10 -16.34
CA SER A 131 -5.63 10.62 -15.85
C SER A 131 -4.67 11.77 -15.49
N THR A 132 -3.66 11.45 -14.70
CA THR A 132 -2.59 12.39 -14.33
C THR A 132 -1.85 12.91 -15.58
N LEU A 133 -1.61 12.04 -16.57
CA LEU A 133 -0.97 12.43 -17.84
C LEU A 133 -1.84 13.39 -18.64
N GLU A 134 -3.12 13.08 -18.80
CA GLU A 134 -4.06 13.94 -19.53
C GLU A 134 -4.26 15.29 -18.81
N ALA A 135 -4.27 15.29 -17.47
CA ALA A 135 -4.37 16.51 -16.68
C ALA A 135 -3.16 17.42 -16.90
N ALA A 136 -1.95 16.87 -16.96
CA ALA A 136 -0.71 17.61 -17.18
C ALA A 136 -0.70 18.41 -18.49
N GLU A 137 -1.43 17.96 -19.52
CA GLU A 137 -1.56 18.66 -20.80
C GLU A 137 -2.57 19.81 -20.76
N ARG A 138 -3.40 19.91 -19.72
CA ARG A 138 -4.52 20.87 -19.62
C ARG A 138 -4.20 22.11 -18.80
N ILE A 139 -3.04 22.73 -19.03
CA ILE A 139 -2.60 23.92 -18.31
C ILE A 139 -3.65 25.04 -18.40
N GLY A 140 -3.91 25.71 -17.28
CA GLY A 140 -4.93 26.77 -17.12
C GLY A 140 -6.37 26.26 -17.05
N ARG A 141 -6.59 24.94 -17.10
CA ARG A 141 -7.93 24.35 -17.03
C ARG A 141 -8.20 23.78 -15.64
N ARG A 142 -9.46 23.79 -15.26
CA ARG A 142 -9.94 23.06 -14.08
C ARG A 142 -10.11 21.60 -14.45
N VAL A 143 -9.48 20.72 -13.68
CA VAL A 143 -9.47 19.27 -13.86
C VAL A 143 -9.86 18.55 -12.59
N THR A 144 -10.29 17.30 -12.73
CA THR A 144 -10.45 16.35 -11.61
C THR A 144 -9.63 15.11 -11.94
N VAL A 145 -8.76 14.73 -11.01
CA VAL A 145 -7.95 13.50 -11.10
C VAL A 145 -8.28 12.58 -9.94
N ALA A 146 -8.25 11.27 -10.18
CA ALA A 146 -8.34 10.26 -9.14
C ALA A 146 -6.96 9.68 -8.91
N GLY A 147 -6.55 9.55 -7.65
CA GLY A 147 -5.24 9.02 -7.35
C GLY A 147 -5.06 8.61 -5.90
N VAL A 148 -3.92 8.02 -5.62
CA VAL A 148 -3.42 7.74 -4.28
C VAL A 148 -2.24 8.65 -3.97
N ARG A 149 -2.02 8.91 -2.70
CA ARG A 149 -0.84 9.65 -2.26
C ARG A 149 0.41 8.79 -2.41
N GLN A 150 1.32 9.15 -3.29
CA GLN A 150 2.63 8.54 -3.39
C GLN A 150 3.60 9.13 -2.35
N THR A 151 3.81 10.44 -2.41
CA THR A 151 4.66 11.16 -1.44
C THR A 151 3.99 12.45 -1.00
N SER A 152 4.46 13.02 0.11
CA SER A 152 4.02 14.36 0.52
C SER A 152 5.09 15.09 1.33
N HIS A 153 5.17 16.40 1.14
CA HIS A 153 6.07 17.27 1.85
C HIS A 153 5.32 18.48 2.42
N ARG A 154 5.47 18.73 3.72
CA ARG A 154 4.89 19.90 4.37
C ARG A 154 5.81 21.09 4.23
N SER A 155 5.26 22.26 3.91
CA SER A 155 5.96 23.51 3.82
C SER A 155 5.14 24.62 4.50
N ARG A 156 5.67 25.82 4.49
CA ARG A 156 4.98 27.02 5.00
C ARG A 156 4.92 28.08 3.92
N THR A 157 3.80 28.80 3.88
CA THR A 157 3.67 30.01 3.06
C THR A 157 4.55 31.13 3.61
N ALA A 158 4.75 32.19 2.85
CA ALA A 158 5.43 33.41 3.32
C ALA A 158 4.81 34.04 4.60
N LYS A 159 3.52 33.75 4.85
CA LYS A 159 2.79 34.17 6.06
C LYS A 159 2.94 33.20 7.24
N GLY A 160 3.66 32.07 7.05
CA GLY A 160 3.89 31.04 8.07
C GLY A 160 2.83 29.96 8.15
N ASP A 161 1.76 30.03 7.34
CA ASP A 161 0.70 29.04 7.33
C ASP A 161 1.16 27.72 6.69
N ALA A 162 0.69 26.58 7.22
CA ALA A 162 1.05 25.26 6.72
C ALA A 162 0.38 24.98 5.37
N MET A 163 1.17 24.49 4.40
CA MET A 163 0.72 23.99 3.10
C MET A 163 1.33 22.62 2.82
N LEU A 164 0.77 21.89 1.86
CA LEU A 164 1.23 20.56 1.50
C LEU A 164 1.54 20.49 0.01
N PHE A 165 2.73 19.97 -0.30
CA PHE A 165 3.08 19.45 -1.61
C PHE A 165 2.79 17.95 -1.59
N LEU A 166 2.07 17.46 -2.56
CA LEU A 166 1.59 16.09 -2.65
C LEU A 166 1.88 15.59 -4.05
N THR A 167 2.51 14.44 -4.18
CA THR A 167 2.57 13.71 -5.45
C THR A 167 1.45 12.68 -5.45
N VAL A 168 0.56 12.79 -6.43
CA VAL A 168 -0.58 11.88 -6.66
C VAL A 168 -0.20 10.91 -7.74
N GLU A 169 -0.46 9.63 -7.52
CA GLU A 169 -0.23 8.54 -8.46
C GLU A 169 -1.56 7.96 -8.92
N ASP A 170 -1.67 7.69 -10.22
CA ASP A 170 -2.74 6.89 -10.81
C ASP A 170 -2.16 5.69 -11.59
N LEU A 171 -2.98 5.05 -12.43
CA LEU A 171 -2.55 3.90 -13.24
C LEU A 171 -1.67 4.30 -14.45
N GLN A 172 -1.52 5.57 -14.74
CA GLN A 172 -0.81 6.06 -15.92
C GLN A 172 0.45 6.86 -15.58
N GLY A 173 0.51 7.46 -14.38
CA GLY A 173 1.64 8.25 -13.99
C GLY A 173 1.47 8.97 -12.66
N THR A 174 2.20 10.04 -12.49
CA THR A 174 2.19 10.88 -11.29
C THR A 174 1.96 12.35 -11.65
N LEU A 175 1.36 13.10 -10.74
CA LEU A 175 1.13 14.52 -10.87
C LEU A 175 1.35 15.22 -9.53
N ASP A 176 2.09 16.31 -9.53
CA ASP A 176 2.26 17.12 -8.35
C ASP A 176 1.02 17.96 -8.07
N ALA A 177 0.66 18.07 -6.80
CA ALA A 177 -0.48 18.80 -6.31
C ALA A 177 -0.09 19.69 -5.14
N ILE A 178 -0.52 20.95 -5.18
CA ILE A 178 -0.25 21.93 -4.13
C ILE A 178 -1.53 22.28 -3.40
N LEU A 179 -1.56 21.95 -2.10
CA LEU A 179 -2.66 22.28 -1.21
C LEU A 179 -2.30 23.50 -0.36
N PHE A 180 -2.94 24.62 -0.65
CA PHE A 180 -2.82 25.82 0.16
C PHE A 180 -3.50 25.64 1.52
N PRO A 181 -3.22 26.52 2.51
CA PRO A 181 -3.57 26.28 3.91
C PRO A 181 -5.03 25.95 4.18
N GLU A 182 -5.98 26.55 3.49
CA GLU A 182 -7.41 26.29 3.69
C GLU A 182 -7.79 24.88 3.24
N VAL A 183 -7.38 24.51 2.02
CA VAL A 183 -7.64 23.17 1.44
C VAL A 183 -6.89 22.12 2.23
N TYR A 184 -5.63 22.36 2.59
CA TYR A 184 -4.84 21.41 3.38
C TYR A 184 -5.49 21.15 4.75
N ARG A 185 -5.97 22.17 5.43
CA ARG A 185 -6.64 22.01 6.74
C ARG A 185 -7.89 21.15 6.64
N ALA A 186 -8.68 21.34 5.58
CA ALA A 186 -9.89 20.55 5.32
C ALA A 186 -9.58 19.08 4.93
N ALA A 187 -8.53 18.86 4.12
CA ALA A 187 -8.19 17.56 3.57
C ALA A 187 -7.24 16.73 4.43
N LYS A 188 -6.63 17.28 5.48
CA LYS A 188 -5.54 16.68 6.25
C LYS A 188 -5.82 15.22 6.64
N ARG A 189 -7.00 14.95 7.22
CA ARG A 189 -7.38 13.60 7.68
C ARG A 189 -7.51 12.59 6.52
N LEU A 190 -7.95 13.04 5.35
CA LEU A 190 -8.07 12.21 4.16
C LEU A 190 -6.70 11.83 3.60
N LEU A 191 -5.77 12.77 3.65
CA LEU A 191 -4.42 12.62 3.10
C LEU A 191 -3.46 11.87 4.04
N ASP A 192 -3.83 11.66 5.29
CA ASP A 192 -3.07 10.81 6.23
C ASP A 192 -3.30 9.30 5.97
N SER A 193 -4.27 8.94 5.14
CA SER A 193 -4.57 7.55 4.73
C SER A 193 -4.04 7.23 3.31
N THR A 194 -3.98 5.95 2.99
CA THR A 194 -3.68 5.43 1.65
C THR A 194 -4.94 5.26 0.78
N THR A 195 -6.09 5.78 1.27
CA THR A 195 -7.36 5.71 0.55
C THR A 195 -7.29 6.55 -0.73
N PRO A 196 -7.77 6.03 -1.87
CA PRO A 196 -7.88 6.81 -3.10
C PRO A 196 -8.73 8.08 -2.90
N VAL A 197 -8.31 9.16 -3.53
CA VAL A 197 -8.96 10.47 -3.46
C VAL A 197 -9.25 11.02 -4.85
N LEU A 198 -10.30 11.83 -4.95
CA LEU A 198 -10.53 12.73 -6.07
C LEU A 198 -9.98 14.12 -5.69
N ILE A 199 -9.15 14.65 -6.57
CA ILE A 199 -8.54 15.97 -6.42
C ILE A 199 -9.03 16.84 -7.56
N THR A 200 -9.67 17.94 -7.22
CA THR A 200 -10.14 18.95 -8.19
C THR A 200 -9.36 20.24 -8.00
N GLY A 201 -8.91 20.83 -9.08
CA GLY A 201 -8.18 22.09 -9.05
C GLY A 201 -7.84 22.62 -10.44
N ILE A 202 -7.01 23.65 -10.49
CA ILE A 202 -6.55 24.27 -11.72
C ILE A 202 -5.13 23.79 -12.01
N MET A 203 -4.88 23.39 -13.25
CA MET A 203 -3.55 23.05 -13.72
C MET A 203 -2.72 24.32 -13.92
N GLU A 204 -1.59 24.38 -13.29
CA GLU A 204 -0.62 25.49 -13.39
C GLU A 204 0.75 24.93 -13.81
N MET A 205 1.62 25.80 -14.30
CA MET A 205 3.01 25.47 -14.62
C MET A 205 3.92 26.09 -13.59
N ASP A 206 4.79 25.31 -12.99
CA ASP A 206 5.86 25.84 -12.14
C ASP A 206 6.84 26.64 -12.99
N ALA A 207 6.96 27.92 -12.70
CA ALA A 207 7.79 28.86 -13.51
C ALA A 207 9.29 28.57 -13.39
N GLU A 208 9.74 27.95 -12.29
CA GLU A 208 11.16 27.66 -12.05
C GLU A 208 11.57 26.30 -12.62
N ARG A 209 10.70 25.29 -12.45
CA ARG A 209 10.97 23.91 -12.85
C ARG A 209 10.46 23.56 -14.25
N GLY A 210 9.46 24.30 -14.74
CA GLY A 210 8.79 23.98 -16.00
C GLY A 210 7.94 22.70 -15.91
N GLU A 211 7.51 22.31 -14.71
CA GLU A 211 6.72 21.09 -14.47
C GLU A 211 5.27 21.47 -14.19
N PRO A 212 4.29 20.72 -14.75
CA PRO A 212 2.87 20.93 -14.48
C PRO A 212 2.51 20.47 -13.07
N TYR A 213 1.65 21.23 -12.40
CA TYR A 213 1.08 20.83 -11.12
C TYR A 213 -0.39 21.25 -11.03
N ILE A 214 -1.15 20.58 -10.17
CA ILE A 214 -2.52 20.96 -9.86
C ILE A 214 -2.54 21.82 -8.59
N LYS A 215 -3.04 23.05 -8.72
CA LYS A 215 -3.40 23.89 -7.59
C LYS A 215 -4.76 23.45 -7.08
N VAL A 216 -4.73 22.74 -5.95
CA VAL A 216 -5.90 22.01 -5.44
C VAL A 216 -6.92 22.98 -4.86
N GLU A 217 -8.17 22.80 -5.23
CA GLU A 217 -9.34 23.50 -4.68
C GLU A 217 -10.16 22.59 -3.75
N MET A 218 -10.21 21.29 -4.05
CA MET A 218 -11.01 20.33 -3.29
C MET A 218 -10.38 18.92 -3.33
N VAL A 219 -10.50 18.23 -2.19
CA VAL A 219 -10.15 16.80 -2.06
C VAL A 219 -11.31 16.06 -1.43
N ILE A 220 -11.77 14.98 -2.04
CA ILE A 220 -12.81 14.11 -1.49
C ILE A 220 -12.36 12.65 -1.54
N PRO A 221 -12.77 11.80 -0.59
CA PRO A 221 -12.42 10.37 -0.61
C PRO A 221 -13.17 9.67 -1.75
N LEU A 222 -12.49 8.77 -2.43
CA LEU A 222 -13.06 7.87 -3.42
C LEU A 222 -13.34 6.53 -2.75
N ARG A 223 -14.55 6.36 -2.18
CA ARG A 223 -14.97 5.17 -1.41
C ARG A 223 -16.08 4.41 -2.08
#